data_ac7e9c752526c08b4420ed90debb6942
#
_entry.id   ac7e9c752526c08b4420ed90debb6942
#
_cell.length_a   1.000
_cell.length_b   1.000
_cell.length_c   1.000
_cell.angle_alpha   90.00
_cell.angle_beta   90.00
_cell.angle_gamma   90.00
#
_symmetry.space_group_name_H-M   'P 1'
#
loop_
_entity.id
_entity.type
_entity.pdbx_description
1 polymer ?
#
loop_
_entity_poly.entity_id
_entity_poly.type
_entity_poly.pdbx_seq_one_letter_code
_entity_poly.pdbx_strand_id
1 'polypeptide(L)'
;MVVCCAATYGFIAWLVPQTYSTDLDAALDKEANVLISELECTAGAESGVLFDEFLLNNTVLLQLYDEKGREIALPSQYNNDFPDAVHDGIVFEGEPSLYGATHSYLFRFKDSETVYTLSVAGNAEPVSQLTDTIGSIVPSLMVMAVFLSVIGAVLYSRYVTKPVIEISRVSEKMSGLDFTWDCTEERSDELGILAHSLNELSRKLSSSLNDLQEANSRLEADIERERMLEQAQLDFFSAVSHELKTPITVIKGQLEGMLLNVGKYKERDKYLARSLEVVKAMEGMVQEILTVSRIKSSENTLQEETFDFSDLVKSAHGLFEDMVVGKGLEWHEELQKGLMLRGDKALLGKVVNNLFSNAIHYSPAGSDIFITAHSQNGRIQFSIENTGVHLPEGDIPKLFDAFYRVERSRSRQTGGSGLGLYIVKMILEQHGADYQIRNTEQGVCFRIDF
;
A
#
# COMPACT_ATOMS: atom_id res chain seq x y z
N MET A 1 -18.40 -36.18 -10.69
CA MET A 1 -18.03 -37.04 -11.82
C MET A 1 -18.16 -38.53 -11.50
N VAL A 2 -17.45 -39.07 -10.50
CA VAL A 2 -17.51 -40.52 -10.14
C VAL A 2 -18.95 -41.00 -9.87
N VAL A 3 -19.75 -40.25 -9.13
CA VAL A 3 -21.17 -40.57 -8.83
C VAL A 3 -22.01 -40.61 -10.12
N CYS A 4 -21.83 -39.69 -11.04
CA CYS A 4 -22.53 -39.71 -12.31
C CYS A 4 -22.12 -40.89 -13.19
N CYS A 5 -20.83 -41.22 -13.25
CA CYS A 5 -20.35 -42.39 -13.96
C CYS A 5 -20.89 -43.70 -13.36
N ALA A 6 -20.92 -43.82 -12.03
CA ALA A 6 -21.50 -44.98 -11.36
C ALA A 6 -23.02 -45.10 -11.60
N ALA A 7 -23.75 -44.00 -11.56
CA ALA A 7 -25.19 -43.99 -11.82
C ALA A 7 -25.53 -44.34 -13.29
N THR A 8 -24.83 -43.74 -14.26
CA THR A 8 -25.03 -44.06 -15.69
C THR A 8 -24.66 -45.51 -16.02
N TYR A 9 -23.57 -45.99 -15.44
CA TYR A 9 -23.18 -47.40 -15.65
C TYR A 9 -24.16 -48.37 -14.97
N GLY A 10 -24.59 -48.09 -13.73
CA GLY A 10 -25.59 -48.92 -13.07
C GLY A 10 -26.91 -48.96 -13.85
N PHE A 11 -27.31 -47.87 -14.47
CA PHE A 11 -28.48 -47.79 -15.34
C PHE A 11 -28.30 -48.66 -16.60
N ILE A 12 -27.14 -48.58 -17.25
CA ILE A 12 -26.84 -49.40 -18.43
C ILE A 12 -26.79 -50.87 -18.07
N ALA A 13 -26.11 -51.25 -16.97
CA ALA A 13 -26.00 -52.64 -16.52
C ALA A 13 -27.37 -53.26 -16.16
N TRP A 14 -28.33 -52.43 -15.71
CA TRP A 14 -29.71 -52.87 -15.44
C TRP A 14 -30.53 -52.92 -16.72
N LEU A 15 -30.45 -51.95 -17.60
CA LEU A 15 -31.36 -51.79 -18.76
C LEU A 15 -30.96 -52.76 -19.90
N VAL A 16 -29.69 -52.92 -20.21
CA VAL A 16 -29.23 -53.68 -21.39
C VAL A 16 -29.60 -55.15 -21.31
N PRO A 17 -29.39 -55.91 -20.23
CA PRO A 17 -29.81 -57.31 -20.12
C PRO A 17 -31.31 -57.46 -20.22
N GLN A 18 -32.09 -56.53 -19.68
CA GLN A 18 -33.54 -56.57 -19.69
C GLN A 18 -34.13 -56.31 -21.07
N THR A 19 -33.59 -55.35 -21.83
CA THR A 19 -34.02 -55.09 -23.22
C THR A 19 -33.62 -56.23 -24.13
N TYR A 20 -32.39 -56.77 -23.98
CA TYR A 20 -31.89 -57.91 -24.75
C TYR A 20 -32.71 -59.18 -24.50
N SER A 21 -33.09 -59.49 -23.27
CA SER A 21 -33.98 -60.60 -22.94
C SER A 21 -35.39 -60.42 -23.60
N THR A 22 -35.96 -59.21 -23.50
CA THR A 22 -37.25 -58.93 -24.12
C THR A 22 -37.25 -59.05 -25.64
N ASP A 23 -36.18 -58.56 -26.29
CA ASP A 23 -36.03 -58.68 -27.76
C ASP A 23 -35.82 -60.12 -28.19
N LEU A 24 -35.08 -60.94 -27.44
CA LEU A 24 -34.85 -62.34 -27.69
C LEU A 24 -36.14 -63.13 -27.55
N ASP A 25 -36.91 -62.88 -26.47
CA ASP A 25 -38.24 -63.50 -26.22
C ASP A 25 -39.23 -63.15 -27.32
N ALA A 26 -39.27 -61.91 -27.80
CA ALA A 26 -40.17 -61.46 -28.89
C ALA A 26 -39.80 -62.11 -30.26
N ALA A 27 -38.48 -62.26 -30.50
CA ALA A 27 -38.01 -62.94 -31.69
C ALA A 27 -38.39 -64.42 -31.69
N LEU A 28 -38.18 -65.06 -30.53
CA LEU A 28 -38.52 -66.49 -30.36
C LEU A 28 -40.04 -66.73 -30.49
N ASP A 29 -40.89 -65.84 -29.90
CA ASP A 29 -42.35 -65.93 -30.02
C ASP A 29 -42.82 -65.83 -31.46
N LYS A 30 -42.19 -64.98 -32.26
CA LYS A 30 -42.47 -64.84 -33.69
C LYS A 30 -42.13 -66.09 -34.48
N GLU A 31 -40.94 -66.66 -34.24
CA GLU A 31 -40.52 -67.88 -34.92
C GLU A 31 -41.33 -69.10 -34.47
N ALA A 32 -41.68 -69.21 -33.19
CA ALA A 32 -42.55 -70.26 -32.68
C ALA A 32 -43.97 -70.23 -33.33
N ASN A 33 -44.50 -69.00 -33.49
CA ASN A 33 -45.81 -68.82 -34.12
C ASN A 33 -45.79 -69.22 -35.63
N VAL A 34 -44.65 -69.02 -36.31
CA VAL A 34 -44.44 -69.53 -37.67
C VAL A 34 -44.43 -71.07 -37.68
N LEU A 35 -43.68 -71.70 -36.80
CA LEU A 35 -43.63 -73.15 -36.65
C LEU A 35 -45.05 -73.71 -36.37
N ILE A 36 -45.79 -73.10 -35.47
CA ILE A 36 -47.20 -73.53 -35.14
C ILE A 36 -48.06 -73.52 -36.40
N SER A 37 -48.01 -72.44 -37.20
CA SER A 37 -48.79 -72.30 -38.42
C SER A 37 -48.47 -73.34 -39.48
N GLU A 38 -47.20 -73.76 -39.55
CA GLU A 38 -46.72 -74.86 -40.43
C GLU A 38 -47.14 -76.24 -39.92
N LEU A 39 -47.08 -76.44 -38.59
CA LEU A 39 -47.49 -77.73 -37.96
C LEU A 39 -49.02 -77.95 -38.15
N GLU A 40 -49.82 -76.87 -38.10
CA GLU A 40 -51.26 -76.98 -38.34
C GLU A 40 -51.60 -77.33 -39.78
N CYS A 41 -50.71 -77.12 -40.75
CA CYS A 41 -50.86 -77.48 -42.13
C CYS A 41 -50.29 -78.82 -42.48
N THR A 42 -49.58 -79.52 -41.59
CA THR A 42 -48.80 -80.73 -41.81
C THR A 42 -49.39 -81.92 -41.04
N ALA A 43 -49.33 -83.11 -41.61
CA ALA A 43 -49.73 -84.36 -40.92
C ALA A 43 -48.73 -84.69 -39.81
N GLY A 44 -49.20 -85.26 -38.67
CA GLY A 44 -48.32 -85.56 -37.53
C GLY A 44 -47.14 -86.38 -37.81
N ALA A 45 -47.31 -87.37 -38.76
CA ALA A 45 -46.19 -88.27 -39.21
C ALA A 45 -45.11 -87.53 -40.03
N GLU A 46 -45.43 -86.38 -40.65
CA GLU A 46 -44.50 -85.64 -41.51
C GLU A 46 -43.93 -84.35 -40.74
N SER A 47 -44.37 -84.09 -39.55
CA SER A 47 -43.99 -82.90 -38.77
C SER A 47 -42.54 -82.95 -38.23
N GLY A 48 -41.90 -84.15 -38.26
CA GLY A 48 -40.54 -84.27 -37.72
C GLY A 48 -39.51 -83.35 -38.33
N VAL A 49 -39.62 -83.10 -39.66
CA VAL A 49 -38.73 -82.15 -40.37
C VAL A 49 -38.82 -80.74 -39.83
N LEU A 50 -40.01 -80.29 -39.51
CA LEU A 50 -40.25 -78.96 -39.02
C LEU A 50 -39.66 -78.74 -37.59
N PHE A 51 -39.84 -79.75 -36.73
CA PHE A 51 -39.22 -79.70 -35.39
C PHE A 51 -37.70 -79.78 -35.46
N ASP A 52 -37.14 -80.62 -36.29
CA ASP A 52 -35.68 -80.74 -36.47
C ASP A 52 -35.08 -79.44 -37.03
N GLU A 53 -35.71 -78.80 -38.03
CA GLU A 53 -35.26 -77.53 -38.59
C GLU A 53 -35.35 -76.40 -37.61
N PHE A 54 -36.42 -76.35 -36.83
CA PHE A 54 -36.58 -75.34 -35.78
C PHE A 54 -35.52 -75.49 -34.71
N LEU A 55 -35.21 -76.71 -34.23
CA LEU A 55 -34.20 -76.98 -33.25
C LEU A 55 -32.78 -76.72 -33.79
N LEU A 56 -32.53 -76.90 -35.08
CA LEU A 56 -31.23 -76.62 -35.72
C LEU A 56 -31.01 -75.11 -35.84
N ASN A 57 -32.07 -74.35 -36.11
CA ASN A 57 -31.98 -72.89 -36.32
C ASN A 57 -32.05 -72.12 -35.03
N ASN A 58 -32.65 -72.67 -33.97
CA ASN A 58 -32.87 -72.05 -32.72
C ASN A 58 -32.30 -72.85 -31.52
N THR A 59 -31.56 -72.21 -30.65
CA THR A 59 -31.07 -72.83 -29.42
C THR A 59 -32.17 -72.77 -28.36
N VAL A 60 -33.10 -73.69 -28.45
CA VAL A 60 -34.33 -73.72 -27.59
C VAL A 60 -34.60 -75.08 -27.05
N LEU A 61 -35.33 -75.23 -26.00
CA LEU A 61 -35.92 -76.43 -25.50
C LEU A 61 -37.34 -76.54 -26.00
N LEU A 62 -37.68 -77.59 -26.75
CA LEU A 62 -39.08 -77.88 -27.16
C LEU A 62 -39.60 -79.07 -26.37
N GLN A 63 -40.80 -78.98 -25.87
CA GLN A 63 -41.52 -80.06 -25.23
C GLN A 63 -42.95 -80.09 -25.77
N LEU A 64 -43.39 -81.27 -26.14
CA LEU A 64 -44.73 -81.48 -26.69
C LEU A 64 -45.59 -82.20 -25.69
N TYR A 65 -46.78 -81.77 -25.46
CA TYR A 65 -47.71 -82.34 -24.51
C TYR A 65 -49.05 -82.70 -25.19
N ASP A 66 -49.65 -83.86 -24.77
CA ASP A 66 -50.97 -84.28 -25.20
C ASP A 66 -52.11 -83.51 -24.48
N GLU A 67 -53.38 -83.72 -24.85
CA GLU A 67 -54.58 -83.15 -24.20
C GLU A 67 -54.63 -83.40 -22.66
N LYS A 68 -53.96 -84.46 -22.22
CA LYS A 68 -53.91 -84.85 -20.77
C LYS A 68 -52.71 -84.25 -20.07
N GLY A 69 -51.93 -83.42 -20.74
CA GLY A 69 -50.74 -82.81 -20.18
C GLY A 69 -49.55 -83.78 -20.03
N ARG A 70 -49.53 -84.92 -20.71
CA ARG A 70 -48.41 -85.85 -20.66
C ARG A 70 -47.45 -85.47 -21.78
N GLU A 71 -46.15 -85.38 -21.43
CA GLU A 71 -45.08 -85.20 -22.41
C GLU A 71 -45.04 -86.31 -23.46
N ILE A 72 -44.95 -85.93 -24.67
CA ILE A 72 -44.86 -86.84 -25.81
C ILE A 72 -43.50 -86.60 -26.50
N ALA A 73 -42.86 -87.66 -26.96
CA ALA A 73 -41.61 -87.53 -27.74
C ALA A 73 -41.88 -86.71 -28.99
N LEU A 74 -41.03 -85.71 -29.24
CA LEU A 74 -41.07 -84.88 -30.45
C LEU A 74 -40.90 -85.74 -31.66
N PRO A 75 -41.78 -85.65 -32.67
CA PRO A 75 -41.51 -86.25 -33.95
C PRO A 75 -40.19 -85.73 -34.49
N SER A 76 -39.33 -86.66 -34.99
CA SER A 76 -38.05 -86.26 -35.58
C SER A 76 -37.80 -87.20 -36.76
N GLN A 77 -37.22 -86.64 -37.85
CA GLN A 77 -36.86 -87.40 -39.05
C GLN A 77 -35.68 -88.34 -38.81
N TYR A 78 -34.85 -88.08 -37.82
CA TYR A 78 -33.63 -88.79 -37.43
C TYR A 78 -33.86 -89.94 -36.45
N ASN A 79 -35.09 -90.13 -35.97
CA ASN A 79 -35.43 -91.06 -34.89
C ASN A 79 -35.33 -92.58 -35.34
N ASN A 80 -35.13 -92.91 -36.66
CA ASN A 80 -34.99 -94.24 -37.19
C ASN A 80 -33.54 -94.69 -37.43
N ASP A 81 -32.56 -93.78 -37.44
CA ASP A 81 -31.15 -94.10 -37.81
C ASP A 81 -30.18 -94.21 -36.59
N PHE A 82 -30.66 -93.88 -35.38
CA PHE A 82 -29.88 -94.02 -34.17
C PHE A 82 -30.68 -94.71 -33.05
N PRO A 83 -30.71 -96.07 -33.03
CA PRO A 83 -31.56 -96.82 -32.10
C PRO A 83 -31.14 -96.73 -30.62
N ASP A 84 -29.98 -96.24 -30.30
CA ASP A 84 -29.43 -96.22 -28.93
C ASP A 84 -29.19 -94.76 -28.36
N ALA A 85 -29.47 -93.74 -29.13
CA ALA A 85 -29.17 -92.36 -28.65
C ALA A 85 -30.40 -91.54 -28.35
N VAL A 86 -31.66 -92.05 -28.55
CA VAL A 86 -32.87 -91.27 -28.49
C VAL A 86 -33.89 -91.71 -27.41
N HIS A 87 -33.46 -92.61 -26.52
CA HIS A 87 -34.25 -92.96 -25.34
C HIS A 87 -33.99 -92.09 -24.14
N ASP A 88 -32.94 -91.32 -24.14
CA ASP A 88 -32.84 -90.11 -23.37
C ASP A 88 -33.05 -88.99 -24.35
N GLY A 89 -34.25 -88.38 -24.33
CA GLY A 89 -34.47 -87.09 -24.94
C GLY A 89 -33.23 -86.24 -24.57
N ILE A 90 -32.74 -85.41 -25.53
CA ILE A 90 -31.72 -84.46 -25.18
C ILE A 90 -32.28 -83.66 -23.99
N VAL A 91 -32.28 -84.35 -22.83
CA VAL A 91 -32.35 -83.65 -21.53
C VAL A 91 -31.05 -82.91 -21.50
N PHE A 92 -31.09 -81.72 -21.95
CA PHE A 92 -30.10 -80.79 -21.44
C PHE A 92 -30.28 -80.90 -19.93
N GLU A 93 -29.44 -81.70 -19.24
CA GLU A 93 -29.21 -81.63 -17.81
C GLU A 93 -28.59 -80.24 -17.51
N GLY A 94 -29.35 -79.17 -17.85
CA GLY A 94 -29.10 -77.85 -17.43
C GLY A 94 -30.13 -77.61 -16.30
N GLU A 95 -29.64 -77.06 -15.18
CA GLU A 95 -30.50 -76.61 -14.12
C GLU A 95 -31.62 -75.77 -14.72
N PRO A 96 -32.87 -75.80 -14.15
CA PRO A 96 -34.01 -75.02 -14.65
C PRO A 96 -33.77 -73.53 -14.73
N SER A 97 -32.69 -73.03 -14.14
CA SER A 97 -32.23 -71.65 -14.18
C SER A 97 -31.59 -71.18 -15.48
N LEU A 98 -31.28 -72.08 -16.42
CA LEU A 98 -30.64 -71.82 -17.73
C LEU A 98 -31.63 -71.43 -18.84
N TYR A 99 -32.95 -71.53 -18.59
CA TYR A 99 -33.97 -71.25 -19.59
C TYR A 99 -34.69 -69.95 -19.24
N GLY A 100 -34.95 -69.15 -20.29
CA GLY A 100 -35.73 -67.88 -20.19
C GLY A 100 -37.21 -68.10 -20.04
N ALA A 101 -37.99 -67.20 -20.47
CA ALA A 101 -39.46 -67.33 -20.44
C ALA A 101 -39.88 -68.55 -21.26
N THR A 102 -40.81 -69.34 -20.71
CA THR A 102 -41.43 -70.49 -21.36
C THR A 102 -42.74 -70.05 -21.94
N HIS A 103 -42.86 -70.17 -23.24
CA HIS A 103 -44.08 -69.86 -23.95
C HIS A 103 -44.78 -71.21 -24.36
N SER A 104 -46.07 -71.28 -24.17
CA SER A 104 -46.87 -72.47 -24.49
C SER A 104 -47.91 -72.17 -25.58
N TYR A 105 -47.89 -72.93 -26.64
CA TYR A 105 -48.72 -72.74 -27.81
C TYR A 105 -49.63 -73.96 -27.99
N LEU A 106 -50.92 -73.75 -28.23
CA LEU A 106 -51.92 -74.73 -28.51
C LEU A 106 -52.04 -74.89 -30.04
N PHE A 107 -51.93 -76.09 -30.56
CA PHE A 107 -52.13 -76.35 -32.00
C PHE A 107 -52.72 -77.75 -32.28
N ARG A 108 -53.11 -78.02 -33.51
CA ARG A 108 -53.59 -79.30 -33.97
C ARG A 108 -52.89 -79.67 -35.26
N PHE A 109 -52.46 -80.94 -35.37
CA PHE A 109 -51.98 -81.43 -36.65
C PHE A 109 -53.18 -81.55 -37.64
N LYS A 110 -52.90 -81.44 -38.93
CA LYS A 110 -53.86 -81.48 -39.99
C LYS A 110 -54.69 -82.76 -40.00
N ASP A 111 -54.15 -83.90 -39.60
CA ASP A 111 -54.68 -85.22 -39.56
C ASP A 111 -55.24 -85.71 -38.20
N SER A 112 -55.22 -84.78 -37.16
CA SER A 112 -55.65 -85.09 -35.80
C SER A 112 -56.64 -84.15 -35.25
N GLU A 113 -57.72 -84.62 -34.55
CA GLU A 113 -58.59 -83.75 -33.81
C GLU A 113 -58.07 -83.40 -32.39
N THR A 114 -56.95 -83.99 -32.01
CA THR A 114 -56.38 -83.87 -30.70
C THR A 114 -55.63 -82.49 -30.62
N VAL A 115 -55.82 -81.78 -29.52
CA VAL A 115 -55.07 -80.51 -29.23
C VAL A 115 -53.77 -80.86 -28.54
N TYR A 116 -52.68 -80.37 -29.10
CA TYR A 116 -51.33 -80.53 -28.52
C TYR A 116 -50.88 -79.15 -27.96
N THR A 117 -50.03 -79.25 -26.95
CA THR A 117 -49.38 -78.04 -26.39
C THR A 117 -47.88 -78.11 -26.66
N LEU A 118 -47.37 -77.16 -27.41
CA LEU A 118 -45.93 -76.99 -27.62
C LEU A 118 -45.41 -76.02 -26.63
N SER A 119 -44.46 -76.44 -25.80
CA SER A 119 -43.74 -75.55 -24.86
C SER A 119 -42.38 -75.26 -25.48
N VAL A 120 -42.11 -73.95 -25.63
CA VAL A 120 -40.85 -73.43 -26.18
C VAL A 120 -40.17 -72.62 -25.10
N ALA A 121 -38.98 -73.00 -24.68
CA ALA A 121 -38.18 -72.23 -23.72
C ALA A 121 -36.86 -71.80 -24.39
N GLY A 122 -36.64 -70.50 -24.37
CA GLY A 122 -35.42 -69.86 -24.91
C GLY A 122 -34.22 -70.12 -24.01
N ASN A 123 -33.03 -70.17 -24.59
CA ASN A 123 -31.80 -70.23 -23.80
C ASN A 123 -31.45 -68.91 -23.17
N ALA A 124 -31.33 -68.88 -21.85
CA ALA A 124 -30.94 -67.69 -21.09
C ALA A 124 -29.43 -67.50 -21.00
N GLU A 125 -28.61 -68.45 -21.47
CA GLU A 125 -27.17 -68.35 -21.38
C GLU A 125 -26.56 -67.13 -22.05
N PRO A 126 -27.02 -66.60 -23.22
CA PRO A 126 -26.47 -65.44 -23.82
C PRO A 126 -26.73 -64.14 -22.93
N VAL A 127 -27.87 -64.14 -22.25
CA VAL A 127 -28.20 -62.99 -21.31
C VAL A 127 -27.33 -63.06 -20.07
N SER A 128 -27.06 -64.26 -19.51
CA SER A 128 -26.18 -64.42 -18.35
C SER A 128 -24.74 -64.08 -18.68
N GLN A 129 -24.22 -64.55 -19.84
CA GLN A 129 -22.86 -64.20 -20.31
C GLN A 129 -22.67 -62.72 -20.53
N LEU A 130 -23.68 -62.02 -21.04
CA LEU A 130 -23.66 -60.58 -21.25
C LEU A 130 -23.65 -59.84 -19.90
N THR A 131 -24.43 -60.31 -18.94
CA THR A 131 -24.46 -59.73 -17.58
C THR A 131 -23.10 -59.90 -16.87
N ASP A 132 -22.49 -61.11 -16.96
CA ASP A 132 -21.17 -61.38 -16.36
C ASP A 132 -20.06 -60.58 -17.06
N THR A 133 -20.13 -60.42 -18.38
CA THR A 133 -19.16 -59.60 -19.13
C THR A 133 -19.25 -58.15 -18.73
N ILE A 134 -20.46 -57.61 -18.67
CA ILE A 134 -20.67 -56.24 -18.17
C ILE A 134 -20.15 -56.10 -16.71
N GLY A 135 -20.49 -57.06 -15.84
CA GLY A 135 -20.04 -57.10 -14.47
C GLY A 135 -18.53 -57.10 -14.28
N SER A 136 -17.80 -57.84 -15.15
CA SER A 136 -16.33 -57.92 -15.11
C SER A 136 -15.60 -56.63 -15.52
N ILE A 137 -16.23 -55.82 -16.37
CA ILE A 137 -15.65 -54.54 -16.85
C ILE A 137 -15.85 -53.41 -15.84
N VAL A 138 -16.91 -53.49 -14.98
CA VAL A 138 -17.24 -52.46 -13.96
C VAL A 138 -16.06 -52.03 -13.11
N PRO A 139 -15.31 -52.93 -12.46
CA PRO A 139 -14.24 -52.55 -11.56
C PRO A 139 -13.14 -51.75 -12.26
N SER A 140 -12.78 -52.15 -13.48
CA SER A 140 -11.74 -51.47 -14.26
C SER A 140 -12.15 -50.06 -14.68
N LEU A 141 -13.39 -49.88 -15.12
CA LEU A 141 -13.94 -48.54 -15.44
C LEU A 141 -14.04 -47.66 -14.22
N MET A 142 -14.45 -48.18 -13.06
CA MET A 142 -14.49 -47.45 -11.81
C MET A 142 -13.09 -46.99 -11.38
N VAL A 143 -12.08 -47.85 -11.43
CA VAL A 143 -10.69 -47.48 -11.12
C VAL A 143 -10.21 -46.37 -12.07
N MET A 144 -10.47 -46.51 -13.38
CA MET A 144 -10.11 -45.48 -14.35
C MET A 144 -10.84 -44.13 -14.09
N ALA A 145 -12.13 -44.16 -13.76
CA ALA A 145 -12.91 -42.99 -13.45
C ALA A 145 -12.39 -42.25 -12.17
N VAL A 146 -12.05 -43.03 -11.15
CA VAL A 146 -11.42 -42.46 -9.93
C VAL A 146 -10.07 -41.83 -10.25
N PHE A 147 -9.22 -42.53 -11.01
CA PHE A 147 -7.92 -42.04 -11.41
C PHE A 147 -8.01 -40.74 -12.20
N LEU A 148 -8.87 -40.65 -13.21
CA LEU A 148 -9.12 -39.43 -13.96
C LEU A 148 -9.69 -38.30 -13.09
N SER A 149 -10.57 -38.65 -12.12
CA SER A 149 -11.12 -37.66 -11.18
C SER A 149 -10.06 -37.07 -10.27
N VAL A 150 -9.13 -37.90 -9.76
CA VAL A 150 -8.00 -37.44 -8.94
C VAL A 150 -7.08 -36.53 -9.73
N ILE A 151 -6.71 -36.92 -10.95
CA ILE A 151 -5.91 -36.10 -11.85
C ILE A 151 -6.61 -34.75 -12.10
N GLY A 152 -7.88 -34.78 -12.47
CA GLY A 152 -8.67 -33.57 -12.70
C GLY A 152 -8.74 -32.67 -11.46
N ALA A 153 -8.92 -33.23 -10.26
CA ALA A 153 -8.94 -32.50 -9.01
C ALA A 153 -7.59 -31.83 -8.69
N VAL A 154 -6.48 -32.58 -8.91
CA VAL A 154 -5.12 -32.01 -8.71
C VAL A 154 -4.83 -30.89 -9.69
N LEU A 155 -5.15 -31.10 -10.96
CA LEU A 155 -4.98 -30.05 -11.98
C LEU A 155 -5.82 -28.82 -11.66
N TYR A 156 -7.11 -29.00 -11.35
CA TYR A 156 -8.01 -27.88 -10.98
C TYR A 156 -7.51 -27.15 -9.75
N SER A 157 -7.10 -27.88 -8.71
CA SER A 157 -6.54 -27.27 -7.50
C SER A 157 -5.30 -26.44 -7.80
N ARG A 158 -4.42 -26.93 -8.66
CA ARG A 158 -3.15 -26.26 -8.98
C ARG A 158 -3.33 -25.06 -9.91
N TYR A 159 -4.21 -25.19 -10.91
CA TYR A 159 -4.37 -24.14 -11.93
C TYR A 159 -5.43 -23.10 -11.60
N VAL A 160 -6.39 -23.41 -10.72
CA VAL A 160 -7.48 -22.48 -10.39
C VAL A 160 -7.50 -22.13 -8.91
N THR A 161 -7.57 -23.14 -8.03
CA THR A 161 -7.80 -22.86 -6.60
C THR A 161 -6.62 -22.16 -5.93
N LYS A 162 -5.40 -22.64 -6.14
CA LYS A 162 -4.21 -22.03 -5.53
C LYS A 162 -4.02 -20.56 -5.92
N PRO A 163 -4.02 -20.17 -7.20
CA PRO A 163 -3.88 -18.78 -7.61
C PRO A 163 -4.97 -17.87 -7.03
N VAL A 164 -6.21 -18.33 -6.98
CA VAL A 164 -7.31 -17.56 -6.38
C VAL A 164 -7.07 -17.31 -4.90
N ILE A 165 -6.58 -18.31 -4.15
CA ILE A 165 -6.24 -18.16 -2.74
C ILE A 165 -5.07 -17.18 -2.55
N GLU A 166 -4.05 -17.23 -3.43
CA GLU A 166 -2.91 -16.30 -3.39
C GLU A 166 -3.35 -14.86 -3.64
N ILE A 167 -4.16 -14.61 -4.68
CA ILE A 167 -4.73 -13.30 -4.97
C ILE A 167 -5.57 -12.78 -3.78
N SER A 168 -6.41 -13.66 -3.21
CA SER A 168 -7.22 -13.30 -2.03
C SER A 168 -6.36 -12.92 -0.83
N ARG A 169 -5.26 -13.66 -0.58
CA ARG A 169 -4.33 -13.37 0.52
C ARG A 169 -3.59 -12.05 0.32
N VAL A 170 -3.14 -11.75 -0.90
CA VAL A 170 -2.51 -10.46 -1.22
C VAL A 170 -3.50 -9.32 -1.03
N SER A 171 -4.74 -9.48 -1.49
CA SER A 171 -5.81 -8.50 -1.27
C SER A 171 -6.11 -8.26 0.21
N GLU A 172 -6.11 -9.32 1.04
CA GLU A 172 -6.28 -9.20 2.49
C GLU A 172 -5.14 -8.41 3.14
N LYS A 173 -3.89 -8.66 2.74
CA LYS A 173 -2.73 -7.90 3.22
C LYS A 173 -2.77 -6.44 2.80
N MET A 174 -3.16 -6.16 1.57
CA MET A 174 -3.35 -4.79 1.10
C MET A 174 -4.41 -4.04 1.91
N SER A 175 -5.47 -4.70 2.35
CA SER A 175 -6.48 -4.11 3.25
C SER A 175 -5.90 -3.74 4.62
N GLY A 176 -4.85 -4.42 5.06
CA GLY A 176 -4.06 -4.09 6.25
C GLY A 176 -2.90 -3.10 6.00
N LEU A 177 -2.88 -2.45 4.82
CA LEU A 177 -1.82 -1.52 4.40
C LEU A 177 -0.43 -2.17 4.25
N ASP A 178 -0.35 -3.49 4.09
CA ASP A 178 0.89 -4.21 3.77
C ASP A 178 0.98 -4.41 2.25
N PHE A 179 1.77 -3.59 1.58
CA PHE A 179 2.00 -3.59 0.13
C PHE A 179 3.31 -4.29 -0.27
N THR A 180 3.94 -5.05 0.62
CA THR A 180 5.22 -5.73 0.34
C THR A 180 5.07 -7.00 -0.48
N TRP A 181 3.83 -7.45 -0.75
CA TRP A 181 3.48 -8.69 -1.42
C TRP A 181 2.98 -8.43 -2.83
N ASP A 182 3.58 -9.15 -3.78
CA ASP A 182 3.15 -9.19 -5.18
C ASP A 182 2.60 -10.58 -5.51
N CYS A 183 1.61 -10.66 -6.39
CA CYS A 183 1.22 -11.90 -7.05
C CYS A 183 2.30 -12.27 -8.08
N THR A 184 3.00 -13.39 -7.86
CA THR A 184 4.20 -13.78 -8.65
C THR A 184 3.90 -14.62 -9.89
N GLU A 185 2.65 -14.94 -10.20
CA GLU A 185 2.32 -15.79 -11.33
C GLU A 185 2.29 -15.04 -12.66
N GLU A 186 3.21 -15.37 -13.56
CA GLU A 186 3.17 -15.01 -14.98
C GLU A 186 2.17 -15.90 -15.72
N ARG A 187 0.90 -15.51 -15.71
CA ARG A 187 -0.19 -16.17 -16.44
C ARG A 187 -0.72 -15.25 -17.53
N SER A 188 -1.16 -15.87 -18.62
CA SER A 188 -1.78 -15.14 -19.75
C SER A 188 -3.31 -15.23 -19.79
N ASP A 189 -3.93 -15.79 -18.75
CA ASP A 189 -5.38 -15.92 -18.62
C ASP A 189 -5.99 -14.79 -17.76
N GLU A 190 -7.30 -14.85 -17.48
CA GLU A 190 -8.04 -13.88 -16.70
C GLU A 190 -7.50 -13.71 -15.27
N LEU A 191 -6.97 -14.79 -14.68
CA LEU A 191 -6.35 -14.71 -13.35
C LEU A 191 -5.01 -13.99 -13.40
N GLY A 192 -4.25 -14.13 -14.49
CA GLY A 192 -3.03 -13.37 -14.72
C GLY A 192 -3.30 -11.85 -14.88
N ILE A 193 -4.35 -11.50 -15.64
CA ILE A 193 -4.77 -10.09 -15.78
C ILE A 193 -5.19 -9.52 -14.43
N LEU A 194 -5.94 -10.28 -13.63
CA LEU A 194 -6.36 -9.87 -12.29
C LEU A 194 -5.16 -9.68 -11.35
N ALA A 195 -4.21 -10.62 -11.34
CA ALA A 195 -2.99 -10.53 -10.54
C ALA A 195 -2.15 -9.30 -10.91
N HIS A 196 -1.97 -9.06 -12.22
CA HIS A 196 -1.26 -7.89 -12.70
C HIS A 196 -1.93 -6.57 -12.30
N SER A 197 -3.26 -6.49 -12.47
CA SER A 197 -4.04 -5.31 -12.09
C SER A 197 -3.98 -5.04 -10.58
N LEU A 198 -4.00 -6.10 -9.76
CA LEU A 198 -3.86 -6.00 -8.30
C LEU A 198 -2.46 -5.50 -7.90
N ASN A 199 -1.39 -6.02 -8.54
CA ASN A 199 -0.02 -5.56 -8.32
C ASN A 199 0.15 -4.09 -8.71
N GLU A 200 -0.42 -3.67 -9.86
CA GLU A 200 -0.39 -2.27 -10.28
C GLU A 200 -1.12 -1.36 -9.29
N LEU A 201 -2.31 -1.79 -8.82
CA LEU A 201 -3.06 -1.06 -7.79
C LEU A 201 -2.27 -0.97 -6.49
N SER A 202 -1.64 -2.07 -6.05
CA SER A 202 -0.78 -2.12 -4.86
C SER A 202 0.35 -1.09 -4.94
N ARG A 203 1.07 -1.04 -6.07
CA ARG A 203 2.16 -0.08 -6.27
C ARG A 203 1.69 1.36 -6.29
N LYS A 204 0.59 1.66 -7.00
CA LYS A 204 0.01 3.01 -7.05
C LYS A 204 -0.46 3.46 -5.67
N LEU A 205 -1.11 2.58 -4.92
CA LEU A 205 -1.60 2.91 -3.57
C LEU A 205 -0.44 3.12 -2.59
N SER A 206 0.58 2.25 -2.62
CA SER A 206 1.80 2.39 -1.82
C SER A 206 2.53 3.70 -2.11
N SER A 207 2.72 4.04 -3.41
CA SER A 207 3.32 5.32 -3.80
C SER A 207 2.51 6.50 -3.29
N SER A 208 1.18 6.49 -3.49
CA SER A 208 0.31 7.58 -3.05
C SER A 208 0.30 7.77 -1.53
N LEU A 209 0.36 6.67 -0.77
CA LEU A 209 0.46 6.74 0.70
C LEU A 209 1.81 7.32 1.15
N ASN A 210 2.91 6.94 0.51
CA ASN A 210 4.23 7.50 0.80
C ASN A 210 4.28 9.00 0.47
N ASP A 211 3.74 9.41 -0.69
CA ASP A 211 3.68 10.82 -1.10
C ASP A 211 2.84 11.65 -0.11
N LEU A 212 1.70 11.09 0.33
CA LEU A 212 0.83 11.72 1.33
C LEU A 212 1.51 11.82 2.70
N GLN A 213 2.24 10.80 3.12
CA GLN A 213 2.98 10.79 4.38
C GLN A 213 4.14 11.80 4.36
N GLU A 214 4.86 11.90 3.23
CA GLU A 214 5.90 12.91 3.04
C GLU A 214 5.31 14.33 3.04
N ALA A 215 4.20 14.54 2.33
CA ALA A 215 3.50 15.84 2.31
C ALA A 215 2.99 16.23 3.70
N ASN A 216 2.44 15.29 4.47
CA ASN A 216 1.99 15.53 5.84
C ASN A 216 3.15 15.90 6.77
N SER A 217 4.28 15.19 6.66
CA SER A 217 5.47 15.49 7.46
C SER A 217 6.04 16.88 7.14
N ARG A 218 6.03 17.29 5.86
CA ARG A 218 6.43 18.65 5.44
C ARG A 218 5.48 19.69 6.01
N LEU A 219 4.18 19.44 5.92
CA LEU A 219 3.16 20.36 6.46
C LEU A 219 3.28 20.51 7.98
N GLU A 220 3.52 19.44 8.72
CA GLU A 220 3.77 19.50 10.16
C GLU A 220 5.01 20.34 10.51
N ALA A 221 6.09 20.19 9.75
CA ALA A 221 7.30 20.98 9.91
C ALA A 221 7.07 22.47 9.60
N ASP A 222 6.29 22.77 8.56
CA ASP A 222 5.94 24.15 8.19
C ASP A 222 5.05 24.80 9.24
N ILE A 223 4.05 24.09 9.77
CA ILE A 223 3.19 24.58 10.87
C ILE A 223 4.01 24.87 12.13
N GLU A 224 4.95 24.00 12.49
CA GLU A 224 5.79 24.21 13.66
C GLU A 224 6.71 25.43 13.46
N ARG A 225 7.24 25.59 12.24
CA ARG A 225 8.04 26.76 11.88
C ARG A 225 7.24 28.06 11.96
N GLU A 226 6.00 28.04 11.47
CA GLU A 226 5.10 29.21 11.54
C GLU A 226 4.76 29.57 12.99
N ARG A 227 4.49 28.57 13.83
CA ARG A 227 4.25 28.77 15.27
C ARG A 227 5.45 29.39 15.98
N MET A 228 6.67 28.94 15.68
CA MET A 228 7.90 29.52 16.25
C MET A 228 8.06 30.98 15.82
N LEU A 229 7.76 31.30 14.56
CA LEU A 229 7.82 32.68 14.06
C LEU A 229 6.76 33.56 14.73
N GLU A 230 5.53 33.07 14.88
CA GLU A 230 4.46 33.79 15.58
C GLU A 230 4.81 34.04 17.04
N GLN A 231 5.31 33.02 17.76
CA GLN A 231 5.74 33.16 19.14
C GLN A 231 6.87 34.19 19.29
N ALA A 232 7.88 34.14 18.43
CA ALA A 232 8.97 35.10 18.41
C ALA A 232 8.46 36.53 18.14
N GLN A 233 7.41 36.67 17.34
CA GLN A 233 6.78 37.99 17.10
C GLN A 233 6.02 38.48 18.32
N LEU A 234 5.26 37.63 19.00
CA LEU A 234 4.56 37.98 20.26
C LEU A 234 5.54 38.36 21.34
N ASP A 235 6.63 37.62 21.51
CA ASP A 235 7.68 37.90 22.48
C ASP A 235 8.35 39.25 22.21
N PHE A 236 8.63 39.53 20.91
CA PHE A 236 9.15 40.82 20.50
C PHE A 236 8.21 42.00 20.88
N PHE A 237 6.92 41.94 20.55
CA PHE A 237 5.96 42.99 20.88
C PHE A 237 5.76 43.15 22.39
N SER A 238 5.79 42.03 23.13
CA SER A 238 5.72 42.06 24.59
C SER A 238 6.93 42.83 25.19
N ALA A 239 8.13 42.53 24.69
CA ALA A 239 9.36 43.17 25.11
C ALA A 239 9.38 44.66 24.73
N VAL A 240 8.97 45.02 23.50
CA VAL A 240 8.77 46.41 23.05
C VAL A 240 7.87 47.19 24.03
N SER A 241 6.70 46.62 24.36
CA SER A 241 5.73 47.24 25.23
C SER A 241 6.31 47.50 26.63
N HIS A 242 7.07 46.56 27.16
CA HIS A 242 7.73 46.67 28.45
C HIS A 242 8.82 47.76 28.45
N GLU A 243 9.67 47.79 27.43
CA GLU A 243 10.79 48.72 27.33
C GLU A 243 10.32 50.15 27.02
N LEU A 244 9.19 50.35 26.36
CA LEU A 244 8.56 51.64 26.16
C LEU A 244 7.84 52.16 27.45
N LYS A 245 7.22 51.25 28.22
CA LYS A 245 6.47 51.65 29.44
C LYS A 245 7.39 52.28 30.49
N THR A 246 8.60 51.78 30.64
CA THR A 246 9.58 52.21 31.64
C THR A 246 9.96 53.70 31.47
N PRO A 247 10.46 54.17 30.30
CA PRO A 247 10.79 55.60 30.12
C PRO A 247 9.57 56.51 30.19
N ILE A 248 8.42 56.06 29.68
CA ILE A 248 7.15 56.84 29.82
C ILE A 248 6.82 57.09 31.30
N THR A 249 6.95 56.05 32.13
CA THR A 249 6.70 56.15 33.58
C THR A 249 7.70 57.09 34.25
N VAL A 250 8.98 57.06 33.82
CA VAL A 250 10.02 58.01 34.33
C VAL A 250 9.70 59.41 33.96
N ILE A 251 9.37 59.71 32.70
CA ILE A 251 9.01 61.08 32.26
C ILE A 251 7.76 61.59 33.02
N LYS A 252 6.72 60.72 33.09
CA LYS A 252 5.50 61.04 33.83
C LYS A 252 5.79 61.46 35.30
N GLY A 253 6.59 60.58 35.99
CA GLY A 253 6.93 60.90 37.39
C GLY A 253 7.79 62.12 37.55
N GLN A 254 8.69 62.46 36.61
CA GLN A 254 9.46 63.67 36.60
C GLN A 254 8.56 64.93 36.40
N LEU A 255 7.65 64.85 35.44
CA LEU A 255 6.70 65.93 35.15
C LEU A 255 5.72 66.16 36.31
N GLU A 256 5.15 65.08 36.88
CA GLU A 256 4.28 65.18 38.06
C GLU A 256 5.01 65.74 39.26
N GLY A 257 6.27 65.30 39.52
CA GLY A 257 7.08 65.86 40.61
C GLY A 257 7.43 67.29 40.42
N MET A 258 7.70 67.78 39.19
CA MET A 258 7.93 69.19 38.86
C MET A 258 6.64 70.05 39.01
N LEU A 259 5.48 69.52 38.59
CA LEU A 259 4.19 70.19 38.74
C LEU A 259 3.83 70.40 40.20
N LEU A 260 4.02 69.35 41.02
CA LEU A 260 3.73 69.39 42.44
C LEU A 260 4.82 70.12 43.28
N ASN A 261 5.93 70.49 42.66
CA ASN A 261 7.08 71.14 43.28
C ASN A 261 7.65 70.33 44.47
N VAL A 262 7.72 69.05 44.40
CA VAL A 262 8.05 68.10 45.49
C VAL A 262 9.51 67.70 45.48
N GLY A 263 10.17 67.65 46.59
CA GLY A 263 11.52 67.04 46.81
C GLY A 263 12.58 67.57 45.86
N LYS A 264 13.28 66.61 45.18
CA LYS A 264 14.36 66.87 44.22
C LYS A 264 13.89 67.53 42.92
N TYR A 265 12.62 67.37 42.57
CA TYR A 265 12.03 67.91 41.34
C TYR A 265 11.78 69.46 41.37
N LYS A 266 12.14 70.14 42.45
CA LYS A 266 12.16 71.59 42.52
C LYS A 266 13.16 72.24 41.57
N GLU A 267 14.24 71.50 41.20
CA GLU A 267 15.22 71.91 40.18
C GLU A 267 14.64 71.62 38.76
N ARG A 268 13.65 72.39 38.34
CA ARG A 268 12.86 72.12 37.12
C ARG A 268 13.72 72.03 35.88
N ASP A 269 14.65 72.95 35.66
CA ASP A 269 15.48 73.00 34.45
C ASP A 269 16.32 71.74 34.33
N LYS A 270 16.86 71.19 35.42
CA LYS A 270 17.63 69.92 35.45
C LYS A 270 16.76 68.72 35.08
N TYR A 271 15.54 68.66 35.61
CA TYR A 271 14.64 67.55 35.34
C TYR A 271 13.95 67.64 33.98
N LEU A 272 13.74 68.84 33.43
CA LEU A 272 13.33 69.07 32.04
C LEU A 272 14.40 68.61 31.09
N ALA A 273 15.68 68.97 31.31
CA ALA A 273 16.79 68.51 30.51
C ALA A 273 16.88 66.91 30.51
N ARG A 274 16.74 66.32 31.70
CA ARG A 274 16.74 64.90 31.89
C ARG A 274 15.53 64.20 31.24
N SER A 275 14.34 64.78 31.28
CA SER A 275 13.15 64.31 30.59
C SER A 275 13.36 64.37 29.07
N LEU A 276 14.00 65.44 28.57
CA LEU A 276 14.33 65.49 27.11
C LEU A 276 15.31 64.48 26.68
N GLU A 277 16.33 64.09 27.50
CA GLU A 277 17.22 62.97 27.19
C GLU A 277 16.48 61.64 27.09
N VAL A 278 15.53 61.40 28.01
CA VAL A 278 14.70 60.17 27.97
C VAL A 278 13.81 60.16 26.73
N VAL A 279 13.24 61.29 26.32
CA VAL A 279 12.43 61.41 25.08
C VAL A 279 13.30 61.11 23.85
N LYS A 280 14.52 61.64 23.75
CA LYS A 280 15.45 61.36 22.65
C LYS A 280 15.84 59.89 22.60
N ALA A 281 16.08 59.25 23.74
CA ALA A 281 16.35 57.84 23.80
C ALA A 281 15.13 56.98 23.31
N MET A 282 13.91 57.38 23.66
CA MET A 282 12.69 56.75 23.15
C MET A 282 12.54 56.92 21.62
N GLU A 283 12.83 58.10 21.10
CA GLU A 283 12.80 58.36 19.65
C GLU A 283 13.76 57.42 18.92
N GLY A 284 14.99 57.22 19.40
CA GLY A 284 15.93 56.25 18.88
C GLY A 284 15.37 54.84 18.89
N MET A 285 14.78 54.40 20.02
CA MET A 285 14.15 53.09 20.15
C MET A 285 13.01 52.88 19.15
N VAL A 286 12.15 53.86 18.95
CA VAL A 286 11.07 53.79 17.95
C VAL A 286 11.63 53.63 16.54
N GLN A 287 12.72 54.33 16.19
CA GLN A 287 13.38 54.20 14.88
C GLN A 287 13.98 52.80 14.68
N GLU A 288 14.54 52.20 15.74
CA GLU A 288 15.02 50.80 15.69
C GLU A 288 13.87 49.82 15.50
N ILE A 289 12.75 49.97 16.21
CA ILE A 289 11.55 49.13 16.05
C ILE A 289 10.98 49.25 14.62
N LEU A 290 10.91 50.44 14.06
CA LEU A 290 10.50 50.67 12.67
C LEU A 290 11.46 50.00 11.67
N THR A 291 12.76 50.01 11.98
CA THR A 291 13.77 49.29 11.17
C THR A 291 13.52 47.79 11.20
N VAL A 292 13.31 47.20 12.36
CA VAL A 292 12.95 45.78 12.54
C VAL A 292 11.68 45.44 11.76
N SER A 293 10.64 46.26 11.89
CA SER A 293 9.37 46.07 11.16
C SER A 293 9.56 46.09 9.64
N ARG A 294 10.38 46.99 9.13
CA ARG A 294 10.68 47.07 7.69
C ARG A 294 11.48 45.85 7.18
N ILE A 295 12.44 45.39 7.96
CA ILE A 295 13.22 44.17 7.59
C ILE A 295 12.34 42.94 7.61
N LYS A 296 11.38 42.83 8.53
CA LYS A 296 10.46 41.66 8.62
C LYS A 296 9.33 41.68 7.58
N SER A 297 8.99 42.81 6.97
CA SER A 297 7.94 42.88 5.96
C SER A 297 8.43 42.22 4.67
N SER A 298 7.73 41.18 4.20
CA SER A 298 8.03 40.40 3.00
C SER A 298 8.06 41.20 1.68
N GLU A 299 7.59 42.46 1.72
CA GLU A 299 7.55 43.35 0.56
C GLU A 299 8.85 44.15 0.33
N ASN A 300 9.79 44.13 1.28
CA ASN A 300 11.05 44.83 1.13
C ASN A 300 12.11 43.96 0.46
N THR A 301 12.15 43.97 -0.87
CA THR A 301 13.30 43.51 -1.65
C THR A 301 14.50 44.41 -1.26
N LEU A 302 15.63 43.76 -0.90
CA LEU A 302 16.91 44.44 -0.67
C LEU A 302 17.20 45.38 -1.87
N GLN A 303 17.55 46.60 -1.57
CA GLN A 303 18.05 47.51 -2.60
C GLN A 303 19.54 47.21 -2.83
N GLU A 304 19.79 46.12 -3.53
CA GLU A 304 21.15 45.66 -3.77
C GLU A 304 21.88 46.59 -4.74
N GLU A 305 23.01 47.10 -4.31
CA GLU A 305 23.99 47.79 -5.13
C GLU A 305 25.37 47.23 -4.87
N THR A 306 26.29 47.42 -5.85
CA THR A 306 27.70 47.06 -5.67
C THR A 306 28.49 48.30 -5.21
N PHE A 307 29.14 48.17 -4.09
CA PHE A 307 29.87 49.26 -3.47
C PHE A 307 31.18 48.75 -2.83
N ASP A 308 32.10 49.65 -2.55
CA ASP A 308 33.31 49.36 -1.79
C ASP A 308 32.98 49.34 -0.28
N PHE A 309 33.05 48.14 0.35
CA PHE A 309 32.79 47.98 1.77
C PHE A 309 33.79 48.71 2.65
N SER A 310 35.07 48.83 2.19
CA SER A 310 36.09 49.56 2.93
C SER A 310 35.75 51.06 3.05
N ASP A 311 35.17 51.65 2.01
CA ASP A 311 34.73 53.01 2.05
C ASP A 311 33.52 53.22 2.95
N LEU A 312 32.62 52.24 3.01
CA LEU A 312 31.50 52.24 3.97
C LEU A 312 32.00 52.24 5.43
N VAL A 313 32.97 51.37 5.75
CA VAL A 313 33.57 51.27 7.09
C VAL A 313 34.27 52.57 7.46
N LYS A 314 35.07 53.19 6.57
CA LYS A 314 35.74 54.48 6.81
C LYS A 314 34.73 55.62 7.02
N SER A 315 33.66 55.64 6.22
CA SER A 315 32.62 56.67 6.35
C SER A 315 31.91 56.55 7.70
N ALA A 316 31.71 55.34 8.17
CA ALA A 316 31.14 55.10 9.50
C ALA A 316 32.10 55.56 10.62
N HIS A 317 33.40 55.31 10.51
CA HIS A 317 34.40 55.74 11.50
C HIS A 317 34.33 57.24 11.72
N GLY A 318 34.28 58.04 10.67
CA GLY A 318 34.18 59.52 10.77
C GLY A 318 33.02 60.01 11.61
N LEU A 319 31.95 59.25 11.75
CA LEU A 319 30.79 59.63 12.59
C LEU A 319 31.05 59.43 14.09
N PHE A 320 32.02 58.63 14.49
CA PHE A 320 32.30 58.25 15.86
C PHE A 320 33.61 58.84 16.41
N GLU A 321 34.37 59.59 15.61
CA GLU A 321 35.69 60.15 15.99
C GLU A 321 35.65 60.92 17.31
N ASP A 322 34.66 61.82 17.46
CA ASP A 322 34.52 62.59 18.72
C ASP A 322 34.24 61.72 19.95
N MET A 323 33.51 60.60 19.77
CA MET A 323 33.23 59.67 20.87
C MET A 323 34.47 58.85 21.27
N VAL A 324 35.26 58.42 20.28
CA VAL A 324 36.53 57.71 20.48
C VAL A 324 37.50 58.58 21.25
N VAL A 325 37.74 59.83 20.79
CA VAL A 325 38.60 60.82 21.44
C VAL A 325 38.10 61.15 22.84
N GLY A 326 36.77 61.41 22.98
CA GLY A 326 36.17 61.77 24.28
C GLY A 326 36.29 60.66 25.33
N LYS A 327 36.41 59.39 24.93
CA LYS A 327 36.59 58.26 25.84
C LYS A 327 38.08 57.80 25.95
N GLY A 328 38.96 58.45 25.19
CA GLY A 328 40.42 58.12 25.14
C GLY A 328 40.72 56.72 24.58
N LEU A 329 39.91 56.24 23.63
CA LEU A 329 40.10 54.96 23.02
C LEU A 329 41.14 55.06 21.89
N GLU A 330 41.95 54.01 21.72
CA GLU A 330 42.84 53.87 20.54
C GLU A 330 42.15 53.05 19.45
N TRP A 331 42.10 53.62 18.22
CA TRP A 331 41.41 53.00 17.10
C TRP A 331 42.37 52.55 16.02
N HIS A 332 42.42 51.23 15.78
CA HIS A 332 43.35 50.62 14.86
C HIS A 332 42.61 50.02 13.68
N GLU A 333 42.87 50.54 12.46
CA GLU A 333 42.22 50.08 11.23
C GLU A 333 43.19 49.38 10.29
N GLU A 334 42.84 48.17 9.88
CA GLU A 334 43.52 47.40 8.81
C GLU A 334 42.49 47.04 7.74
N LEU A 335 42.30 47.96 6.78
CA LEU A 335 41.26 47.84 5.75
C LEU A 335 41.90 47.66 4.35
N GLN A 336 41.71 46.50 3.75
CA GLN A 336 42.09 46.23 2.39
C GLN A 336 41.22 47.10 1.47
N LYS A 337 41.83 47.80 0.47
CA LYS A 337 41.11 48.65 -0.50
C LYS A 337 40.43 47.76 -1.60
N GLY A 338 39.29 48.26 -2.09
CA GLY A 338 38.60 47.64 -3.22
C GLY A 338 37.83 46.36 -2.85
N LEU A 339 37.30 46.30 -1.62
CA LEU A 339 36.44 45.21 -1.20
C LEU A 339 35.00 45.40 -1.73
N MET A 340 34.81 45.02 -3.01
CA MET A 340 33.50 45.16 -3.65
C MET A 340 32.48 44.16 -3.11
N LEU A 341 31.46 44.70 -2.48
CA LEU A 341 30.34 43.91 -1.90
C LEU A 341 29.04 44.26 -2.62
N ARG A 342 28.25 43.24 -2.92
CA ARG A 342 26.87 43.38 -3.40
C ARG A 342 25.90 43.23 -2.25
N GLY A 343 25.09 44.26 -1.99
CA GLY A 343 24.09 44.26 -0.91
C GLY A 343 23.42 45.62 -0.73
N ASP A 344 22.55 45.72 0.26
CA ASP A 344 21.92 46.99 0.64
C ASP A 344 22.90 47.81 1.47
N LYS A 345 23.50 48.83 0.82
CA LYS A 345 24.49 49.72 1.45
C LYS A 345 23.96 50.43 2.70
N ALA A 346 22.69 50.85 2.68
CA ALA A 346 22.09 51.54 3.80
C ALA A 346 21.88 50.64 5.01
N LEU A 347 21.44 49.39 4.78
CA LEU A 347 21.30 48.38 5.83
C LEU A 347 22.64 47.92 6.38
N LEU A 348 23.62 47.66 5.50
CA LEU A 348 24.98 47.27 5.92
C LEU A 348 25.71 48.44 6.65
N GLY A 349 25.42 49.68 6.27
CA GLY A 349 25.87 50.85 7.05
C GLY A 349 25.31 50.86 8.48
N LYS A 350 24.04 50.45 8.68
CA LYS A 350 23.47 50.27 10.00
C LYS A 350 24.17 49.15 10.80
N VAL A 351 24.58 48.06 10.14
CA VAL A 351 25.36 47.00 10.80
C VAL A 351 26.66 47.56 11.34
N VAL A 352 27.44 48.22 10.50
CA VAL A 352 28.73 48.81 10.89
C VAL A 352 28.55 49.83 12.02
N ASN A 353 27.56 50.75 11.90
CA ASN A 353 27.29 51.75 12.92
C ASN A 353 26.90 51.10 14.28
N ASN A 354 26.06 50.05 14.27
CA ASN A 354 25.69 49.36 15.50
C ASN A 354 26.90 48.66 16.16
N LEU A 355 27.75 48.05 15.36
CA LEU A 355 28.96 47.38 15.88
C LEU A 355 29.96 48.37 16.43
N PHE A 356 30.16 49.50 15.75
CA PHE A 356 31.03 50.58 16.22
C PHE A 356 30.52 51.20 17.51
N SER A 357 29.23 51.55 17.56
CA SER A 357 28.59 52.05 18.75
C SER A 357 28.71 51.10 19.93
N ASN A 358 28.52 49.80 19.70
CA ASN A 358 28.68 48.77 20.75
C ASN A 358 30.14 48.69 21.23
N ALA A 359 31.12 48.63 20.30
CA ALA A 359 32.54 48.56 20.65
C ALA A 359 32.96 49.76 21.50
N ILE A 360 32.60 50.98 21.05
CA ILE A 360 32.93 52.21 21.81
C ILE A 360 32.21 52.24 23.15
N HIS A 361 30.95 51.82 23.18
CA HIS A 361 30.12 51.89 24.39
C HIS A 361 30.63 50.97 25.50
N TYR A 362 30.96 49.73 25.16
CA TYR A 362 31.33 48.69 26.11
C TYR A 362 32.85 48.64 26.40
N SER A 363 33.71 49.29 25.61
CA SER A 363 35.13 49.40 25.88
C SER A 363 35.43 50.24 27.14
N PRO A 364 36.33 49.84 28.01
CA PRO A 364 36.85 50.69 29.08
C PRO A 364 37.55 51.94 28.52
N ALA A 365 37.60 53.00 29.27
CA ALA A 365 38.36 54.19 28.86
C ALA A 365 39.87 53.85 28.70
N GLY A 366 40.49 54.29 27.62
CA GLY A 366 41.88 54.03 27.33
C GLY A 366 42.21 52.63 26.79
N SER A 367 41.21 51.89 26.29
CA SER A 367 41.39 50.60 25.64
C SER A 367 41.47 50.69 24.13
N ASP A 368 41.85 49.61 23.46
CA ASP A 368 42.03 49.52 22.01
C ASP A 368 40.79 48.92 21.35
N ILE A 369 40.46 49.42 20.11
CA ILE A 369 39.49 48.83 19.22
C ILE A 369 40.20 48.48 17.89
N PHE A 370 40.24 47.22 17.54
CA PHE A 370 40.83 46.73 16.30
C PHE A 370 39.72 46.45 15.24
N ILE A 371 39.88 46.98 14.03
CA ILE A 371 38.97 46.79 12.93
C ILE A 371 39.74 46.27 11.76
N THR A 372 39.33 45.10 11.25
CA THR A 372 39.96 44.52 10.08
C THR A 372 38.94 44.19 9.01
N ALA A 373 39.28 44.44 7.74
CA ALA A 373 38.49 44.01 6.60
C ALA A 373 39.41 43.57 5.48
N HIS A 374 39.28 42.32 5.04
CA HIS A 374 40.10 41.76 3.98
C HIS A 374 39.32 40.71 3.17
N SER A 375 39.82 40.39 1.98
CA SER A 375 39.27 39.29 1.18
C SER A 375 40.06 38.02 1.45
N GLN A 376 39.37 36.95 1.85
CA GLN A 376 39.93 35.64 2.05
C GLN A 376 39.09 34.59 1.30
N ASN A 377 39.70 33.82 0.40
CA ASN A 377 39.04 32.76 -0.39
C ASN A 377 37.80 33.26 -1.20
N GLY A 378 37.84 34.51 -1.65
CA GLY A 378 36.75 35.11 -2.44
C GLY A 378 35.57 35.63 -1.58
N ARG A 379 35.65 35.55 -0.27
CA ARG A 379 34.71 36.13 0.69
C ARG A 379 35.32 37.36 1.37
N ILE A 380 34.50 38.35 1.68
CA ILE A 380 34.91 39.50 2.47
C ILE A 380 34.73 39.15 3.94
N GLN A 381 35.81 39.24 4.67
CA GLN A 381 35.87 39.07 6.10
C GLN A 381 36.03 40.41 6.79
N PHE A 382 35.09 40.74 7.66
CA PHE A 382 35.13 41.91 8.50
C PHE A 382 35.17 41.53 9.99
N SER A 383 36.02 42.13 10.77
CA SER A 383 35.98 41.94 12.20
C SER A 383 36.16 43.26 12.97
N ILE A 384 35.56 43.34 14.14
CA ILE A 384 35.74 44.38 15.12
C ILE A 384 36.04 43.70 16.50
N GLU A 385 37.13 44.08 17.13
CA GLU A 385 37.55 43.58 18.43
C GLU A 385 37.77 44.73 19.36
N ASN A 386 37.12 44.68 20.53
CA ASN A 386 37.34 45.65 21.61
C ASN A 386 38.01 44.98 22.79
N THR A 387 39.09 45.62 23.31
CA THR A 387 39.94 45.04 24.37
C THR A 387 39.40 45.40 25.77
N GLY A 388 39.86 44.62 26.77
CA GLY A 388 39.56 44.87 28.19
C GLY A 388 38.12 44.49 28.60
N VAL A 389 37.39 43.77 27.76
CA VAL A 389 36.03 43.30 28.01
C VAL A 389 35.97 41.78 27.86
N HIS A 390 35.11 41.12 28.65
CA HIS A 390 34.87 39.69 28.53
C HIS A 390 33.37 39.42 28.71
N LEU A 391 32.80 38.58 27.87
CA LEU A 391 31.40 38.14 27.91
C LEU A 391 31.27 36.81 28.66
N PRO A 392 30.28 36.65 29.55
CA PRO A 392 29.96 35.37 30.11
C PRO A 392 29.58 34.40 28.96
N GLU A 393 30.17 33.20 28.90
CA GLU A 393 29.90 32.24 27.79
C GLU A 393 28.41 31.88 27.64
N GLY A 394 27.69 31.76 28.77
CA GLY A 394 26.24 31.44 28.75
C GLY A 394 25.35 32.58 28.20
N ASP A 395 25.89 33.78 28.05
CA ASP A 395 25.18 34.94 27.54
C ASP A 395 25.40 35.17 26.03
N ILE A 396 26.51 34.66 25.48
CA ILE A 396 26.88 34.85 24.07
C ILE A 396 25.74 34.45 23.09
N PRO A 397 25.04 33.31 23.22
CA PRO A 397 23.94 32.95 22.34
C PRO A 397 22.75 33.89 22.43
N LYS A 398 22.54 34.57 23.59
CA LYS A 398 21.40 35.44 23.86
C LYS A 398 21.63 36.88 23.44
N LEU A 399 22.86 37.25 23.10
CA LEU A 399 23.20 38.65 22.73
C LEU A 399 22.44 39.13 21.48
N PHE A 400 21.99 38.16 20.67
CA PHE A 400 21.21 38.43 19.46
C PHE A 400 19.68 38.44 19.72
N ASP A 401 19.24 38.18 20.94
CA ASP A 401 17.81 38.27 21.29
C ASP A 401 17.42 39.73 21.45
N ALA A 402 16.19 40.07 21.02
CA ALA A 402 15.68 41.40 21.11
C ALA A 402 15.62 41.89 22.59
N PHE A 403 16.14 43.09 22.86
CA PHE A 403 16.21 43.71 24.19
C PHE A 403 17.06 42.95 25.24
N TYR A 404 17.84 41.94 24.81
CA TYR A 404 18.75 41.24 25.72
C TYR A 404 19.96 42.11 26.08
N ARG A 405 20.37 42.08 27.35
CA ARG A 405 21.53 42.83 27.89
C ARG A 405 22.15 42.03 29.03
N VAL A 406 23.50 41.88 29.02
CA VAL A 406 24.26 41.12 30.04
C VAL A 406 24.10 41.73 31.43
N GLU A 407 24.07 43.07 31.56
CA GLU A 407 23.91 43.80 32.84
C GLU A 407 22.66 44.72 32.83
N ARG A 408 21.56 44.29 33.42
CA ARG A 408 20.35 45.13 33.60
C ARG A 408 20.51 46.30 34.59
N SER A 409 21.43 46.23 35.58
CA SER A 409 21.54 47.17 36.67
C SER A 409 22.39 48.43 36.36
N ARG A 410 23.47 48.31 35.58
CA ARG A 410 24.32 49.40 35.11
C ARG A 410 23.80 50.13 33.89
N SER A 411 22.86 49.54 33.19
CA SER A 411 22.38 49.93 31.87
C SER A 411 21.53 51.19 31.82
N ARG A 412 20.97 51.63 32.95
CA ARG A 412 20.18 52.89 33.01
C ARG A 412 21.04 54.14 32.81
N GLN A 413 22.36 54.07 33.00
CA GLN A 413 23.28 55.17 32.77
C GLN A 413 23.92 55.15 31.37
N THR A 414 23.83 54.02 30.67
CA THR A 414 24.58 53.78 29.42
C THR A 414 23.71 53.79 28.16
N GLY A 415 22.40 53.87 28.24
CA GLY A 415 21.50 54.35 27.16
C GLY A 415 21.24 53.43 25.96
N GLY A 416 21.67 52.15 25.95
CA GLY A 416 21.42 51.26 24.81
C GLY A 416 20.03 50.57 24.86
N SER A 417 19.33 50.45 23.72
CA SER A 417 18.02 49.83 23.58
C SER A 417 18.01 48.29 23.73
N GLY A 418 19.14 47.63 23.51
CA GLY A 418 19.20 46.16 23.38
C GLY A 418 18.70 45.64 22.05
N LEU A 419 18.38 46.49 21.09
CA LEU A 419 17.97 46.10 19.72
C LEU A 419 19.11 46.10 18.73
N GLY A 420 20.27 46.73 19.01
CA GLY A 420 21.36 46.91 18.05
C GLY A 420 21.88 45.60 17.47
N LEU A 421 22.23 44.59 18.31
CA LEU A 421 22.72 43.28 17.83
C LEU A 421 21.60 42.43 17.21
N TYR A 422 20.36 42.58 17.64
CA TYR A 422 19.22 41.98 17.02
C TYR A 422 18.99 42.49 15.57
N ILE A 423 19.16 43.78 15.35
CA ILE A 423 19.10 44.41 14.01
C ILE A 423 20.27 43.92 13.15
N VAL A 424 21.48 43.89 13.73
CA VAL A 424 22.68 43.33 13.04
C VAL A 424 22.41 41.89 12.55
N LYS A 425 21.91 40.99 13.43
CA LYS A 425 21.51 39.66 13.09
C LYS A 425 20.54 39.64 11.91
N MET A 426 19.46 40.34 11.98
CA MET A 426 18.40 40.34 10.95
C MET A 426 18.92 40.81 9.59
N ILE A 427 19.77 41.86 9.57
CA ILE A 427 20.33 42.39 8.32
C ILE A 427 21.32 41.37 7.72
N LEU A 428 22.18 40.76 8.53
CA LEU A 428 23.17 39.77 8.07
C LEU A 428 22.48 38.50 7.56
N GLU A 429 21.46 38.01 8.27
CA GLU A 429 20.65 36.87 7.80
C GLU A 429 19.98 37.14 6.45
N GLN A 430 19.45 38.36 6.25
CA GLN A 430 18.81 38.76 5.00
C GLN A 430 19.84 38.86 3.82
N HIS A 431 21.11 39.16 4.13
CA HIS A 431 22.21 39.19 3.15
C HIS A 431 22.91 37.84 2.98
N GLY A 432 22.49 36.78 3.72
CA GLY A 432 23.12 35.46 3.69
C GLY A 432 24.56 35.45 4.21
N ALA A 433 24.92 36.41 5.08
CA ALA A 433 26.24 36.52 5.66
C ALA A 433 26.35 35.70 6.96
N ASP A 434 27.49 35.03 7.14
CA ASP A 434 27.80 34.33 8.37
C ASP A 434 28.37 35.31 9.41
N TYR A 435 27.98 35.17 10.67
CA TYR A 435 28.46 36.07 11.73
C TYR A 435 28.69 35.31 13.04
N GLN A 436 29.68 35.79 13.82
CA GLN A 436 30.04 35.20 15.10
C GLN A 436 30.56 36.25 16.06
N ILE A 437 30.17 36.13 17.33
CA ILE A 437 30.77 36.85 18.44
C ILE A 437 31.50 35.86 19.37
N ARG A 438 32.71 36.20 19.82
CA ARG A 438 33.49 35.34 20.70
C ARG A 438 34.40 36.18 21.61
N ASN A 439 34.75 35.62 22.77
CA ASN A 439 35.84 36.11 23.56
C ASN A 439 37.17 35.77 22.89
N THR A 440 38.13 36.70 22.96
CA THR A 440 39.55 36.52 22.61
C THR A 440 40.38 36.61 23.87
N GLU A 441 41.71 36.45 23.74
CA GLU A 441 42.63 36.65 24.89
C GLU A 441 42.64 38.10 25.39
N GLN A 442 42.38 39.05 24.52
CA GLN A 442 42.44 40.47 24.80
C GLN A 442 41.07 41.14 25.05
N GLY A 443 39.98 40.53 24.55
CA GLY A 443 38.67 41.14 24.64
C GLY A 443 37.55 40.35 23.98
N VAL A 444 36.71 41.03 23.23
CA VAL A 444 35.55 40.49 22.49
C VAL A 444 35.65 40.82 21.01
N CYS A 445 35.61 39.84 20.18
CA CYS A 445 35.63 39.97 18.71
C CYS A 445 34.29 39.62 18.09
N PHE A 446 33.72 40.49 17.27
CA PHE A 446 32.62 40.25 16.35
C PHE A 446 33.16 40.10 14.96
N ARG A 447 32.85 39.00 14.26
CA ARG A 447 33.28 38.71 12.92
C ARG A 447 32.08 38.49 11.99
N ILE A 448 32.23 38.97 10.75
CA ILE A 448 31.25 38.76 9.67
C ILE A 448 32.01 38.20 8.47
N ASP A 449 31.45 37.21 7.79
CA ASP A 449 31.94 36.63 6.55
C ASP A 449 30.83 36.78 5.47
N PHE A 450 31.06 37.63 4.46
CA PHE A 450 30.14 37.91 3.33
C PHE A 450 30.39 37.03 2.12
#